data_cc161ec048a66b7d7815de90207d6191
#
_entry.id   cc161ec048a66b7d7815de90207d6191
#
_cell.length_a   1.000
_cell.length_b   1.000
_cell.length_c   1.000
_cell.angle_alpha   90.00
_cell.angle_beta   90.00
_cell.angle_gamma   90.00
#
_symmetry.space_group_name_H-M   'P 1'
#
loop_
_entity.id
_entity.type
_entity.pdbx_description
1 polymer ?
#
loop_
_entity_poly.entity_id
_entity_poly.type
_entity_poly.pdbx_seq_one_letter_code
_entity_poly.pdbx_strand_id
1 'polypeptide(L)'
;SLYMRFHYHNADQKYTYDLKLLSQRNEYQYFNVKNIPSEKYGFEALTEQTKEVKFTEHDMAIVQGLSGYMVKMVLPEPDVQSTYKTVVKAEIEIKPRVWASPEVAYPSTISVYYTNKINEIKGVAYNSTNNPITGRYVKTENNEEDRYIFDITDYYQTISRYSDSKDVRQLLLTIPNLTSSFNRMIIKDVPVLRVYYASYKD
;
A
#
# COMPACT_ATOMS: atom_id res chain seq x y z
N SER A 1 23.97 7.70 -1.98
CA SER A 1 24.89 6.61 -2.32
C SER A 1 25.08 5.72 -1.12
N LEU A 2 24.90 4.41 -1.28
CA LEU A 2 25.16 3.42 -0.25
C LEU A 2 26.65 3.11 -0.25
N TYR A 3 27.27 3.06 0.88
CA TYR A 3 28.65 2.59 1.05
C TYR A 3 28.75 1.72 2.29
N MET A 4 29.68 0.76 2.25
CA MET A 4 30.00 -0.10 3.37
C MET A 4 31.34 0.36 3.93
N ARG A 5 31.41 0.67 5.22
CA ARG A 5 32.62 1.14 5.88
C ARG A 5 33.20 0.02 6.73
N PHE A 6 34.45 -0.32 6.45
CA PHE A 6 35.25 -1.27 7.22
C PHE A 6 36.18 -0.51 8.14
N HIS A 7 36.10 -0.79 9.42
CA HIS A 7 37.07 -0.36 10.42
C HIS A 7 37.94 -1.56 10.77
N TYR A 8 39.22 -1.44 10.57
CA TYR A 8 40.17 -2.46 10.99
C TYR A 8 41.39 -1.80 11.64
N HIS A 9 42.06 -2.50 12.49
CA HIS A 9 43.27 -2.03 13.14
C HIS A 9 44.37 -3.07 13.06
N ASN A 10 45.56 -2.60 12.89
CA ASN A 10 46.81 -3.30 13.14
C ASN A 10 47.31 -2.87 14.53
N ALA A 11 48.28 -3.54 15.11
CA ALA A 11 48.76 -3.31 16.49
C ALA A 11 48.96 -1.82 16.83
N ASP A 12 49.38 -1.00 15.85
CA ASP A 12 49.75 0.41 16.07
C ASP A 12 48.87 1.44 15.32
N GLN A 13 47.96 1.02 14.42
CA GLN A 13 47.21 1.96 13.59
C GLN A 13 45.78 1.50 13.33
N LYS A 14 44.85 2.47 13.32
CA LYS A 14 43.46 2.29 12.90
C LYS A 14 43.29 2.70 11.44
N TYR A 15 42.64 1.85 10.67
CA TYR A 15 42.35 2.08 9.26
C TYR A 15 40.85 2.06 9.03
N THR A 16 40.43 2.89 8.08
CA THR A 16 39.05 2.92 7.60
C THR A 16 39.05 2.76 6.11
N TYR A 17 38.29 1.83 5.58
CA TYR A 17 38.12 1.61 4.17
C TYR A 17 36.65 1.70 3.79
N ASP A 18 36.32 2.59 2.84
CA ASP A 18 34.96 2.78 2.35
C ASP A 18 34.80 2.09 1.01
N LEU A 19 34.02 1.02 0.99
CA LEU A 19 33.50 0.41 -0.25
C LEU A 19 32.27 1.20 -0.70
N LYS A 20 32.43 1.99 -1.74
CA LYS A 20 31.32 2.71 -2.35
C LYS A 20 30.61 1.81 -3.34
N LEU A 21 29.33 1.56 -3.10
CA LEU A 21 28.47 0.84 -4.02
C LEU A 21 28.12 1.78 -5.18
N LEU A 22 28.81 1.64 -6.30
CA LEU A 22 28.60 2.46 -7.50
C LEU A 22 27.42 1.89 -8.30
N SER A 23 26.37 2.68 -8.42
CA SER A 23 25.13 2.32 -9.12
C SER A 23 25.24 2.28 -10.67
N GLN A 24 26.43 2.48 -11.24
CA GLN A 24 26.57 2.72 -12.67
C GLN A 24 27.23 1.60 -13.50
N ARG A 25 27.52 0.47 -12.92
CA ARG A 25 27.98 -0.70 -13.67
C ARG A 25 27.10 -1.90 -13.33
N ASN A 26 26.87 -2.75 -14.33
CA ASN A 26 26.08 -3.98 -14.28
C ASN A 26 26.61 -5.03 -13.28
N GLU A 27 27.03 -4.59 -12.12
CA GLU A 27 27.44 -5.46 -11.04
C GLU A 27 26.19 -5.83 -10.24
N TYR A 28 25.87 -7.11 -10.26
CA TYR A 28 24.76 -7.66 -9.48
C TYR A 28 25.08 -7.52 -8.00
N GLN A 29 24.37 -6.60 -7.33
CA GLN A 29 24.44 -6.46 -5.88
C GLN A 29 23.30 -7.27 -5.27
N TYR A 30 23.66 -8.26 -4.48
CA TYR A 30 22.67 -9.08 -3.76
C TYR A 30 22.55 -8.58 -2.33
N PHE A 31 21.34 -8.14 -1.99
CA PHE A 31 20.98 -7.88 -0.60
C PHE A 31 20.18 -9.08 -0.10
N ASN A 32 20.68 -9.74 0.93
CA ASN A 32 19.90 -10.74 1.64
C ASN A 32 19.18 -10.02 2.79
N VAL A 33 17.95 -9.60 2.54
CA VAL A 33 17.09 -9.01 3.58
C VAL A 33 16.25 -10.15 4.17
N LYS A 34 16.57 -10.55 5.38
CA LYS A 34 15.75 -11.50 6.13
C LYS A 34 14.65 -10.72 6.84
N ASN A 35 13.42 -10.92 6.39
CA ASN A 35 12.25 -10.44 7.11
C ASN A 35 12.00 -11.37 8.32
N ILE A 36 11.92 -10.79 9.52
CA ILE A 36 11.52 -11.50 10.73
C ILE A 36 10.13 -10.97 11.10
N PRO A 37 9.06 -11.72 10.79
CA PRO A 37 7.70 -11.31 11.08
C PRO A 37 7.49 -11.13 12.58
N SER A 38 6.63 -10.20 12.95
CA SER A 38 6.30 -9.97 14.36
C SER A 38 5.20 -10.94 14.81
N GLU A 39 5.50 -11.79 15.77
CA GLU A 39 4.54 -12.68 16.42
C GLU A 39 3.39 -11.89 17.08
N LYS A 40 3.73 -10.75 17.68
CA LYS A 40 2.75 -9.87 18.34
C LYS A 40 1.56 -9.49 17.46
N TYR A 41 1.76 -9.42 16.15
CA TYR A 41 0.75 -8.98 15.18
C TYR A 41 0.32 -10.10 14.23
N GLY A 42 0.64 -11.36 14.54
CA GLY A 42 0.24 -12.50 13.72
C GLY A 42 0.92 -12.56 12.34
N PHE A 43 1.96 -11.76 12.10
CA PHE A 43 2.61 -11.70 10.79
C PHE A 43 3.45 -12.94 10.48
N GLU A 44 3.77 -13.76 11.48
CA GLU A 44 4.40 -15.07 11.30
C GLU A 44 3.50 -16.04 10.49
N ALA A 45 2.20 -15.81 10.50
CA ALA A 45 1.26 -16.60 9.72
C ALA A 45 1.29 -16.25 8.22
N LEU A 46 1.87 -15.10 7.83
CA LEU A 46 1.96 -14.64 6.44
C LEU A 46 3.14 -15.29 5.71
N THR A 47 3.15 -16.61 5.65
CA THR A 47 4.22 -17.41 5.02
C THR A 47 4.02 -17.61 3.53
N GLU A 48 2.81 -17.39 3.03
CA GLU A 48 2.41 -17.62 1.65
C GLU A 48 1.50 -16.48 1.17
N GLN A 49 1.47 -16.27 -0.14
CA GLN A 49 0.65 -15.23 -0.78
C GLN A 49 -0.85 -15.36 -0.46
N THR A 50 -1.33 -16.57 -0.25
CA THR A 50 -2.73 -16.86 0.04
C THR A 50 -3.14 -16.59 1.48
N LYS A 51 -2.18 -16.35 2.37
CA LYS A 51 -2.45 -16.12 3.79
C LYS A 51 -2.81 -14.66 4.03
N GLU A 52 -3.76 -14.45 4.92
CA GLU A 52 -4.26 -13.15 5.32
C GLU A 52 -4.36 -13.06 6.84
N VAL A 53 -4.03 -11.92 7.38
CA VAL A 53 -4.31 -11.53 8.77
C VAL A 53 -5.38 -10.45 8.72
N LYS A 54 -6.48 -10.66 9.43
CA LYS A 54 -7.60 -9.74 9.41
C LYS A 54 -7.32 -8.52 10.29
N PHE A 55 -7.72 -7.36 9.80
CA PHE A 55 -7.63 -6.10 10.55
C PHE A 55 -8.26 -6.21 11.95
N THR A 56 -9.42 -6.84 12.03
CA THR A 56 -10.18 -6.99 13.28
C THR A 56 -9.50 -7.84 14.36
N GLU A 57 -8.46 -8.58 14.02
CA GLU A 57 -7.73 -9.43 14.97
C GLU A 57 -6.65 -8.65 15.71
N HIS A 58 -6.12 -7.58 15.09
CA HIS A 58 -4.98 -6.85 15.64
C HIS A 58 -5.15 -5.33 15.62
N ASP A 59 -6.30 -4.81 15.20
CA ASP A 59 -6.62 -3.38 15.07
C ASP A 59 -5.56 -2.59 14.29
N MET A 60 -4.96 -3.25 13.30
CA MET A 60 -3.97 -2.64 12.44
C MET A 60 -3.78 -3.42 11.14
N ALA A 61 -3.36 -2.70 10.10
CA ALA A 61 -2.84 -3.28 8.89
C ALA A 61 -1.52 -2.58 8.50
N ILE A 62 -0.69 -3.25 7.72
CA ILE A 62 0.61 -2.71 7.32
C ILE A 62 0.83 -2.86 5.82
N VAL A 63 1.33 -1.79 5.22
CA VAL A 63 1.92 -1.79 3.88
C VAL A 63 3.40 -1.50 4.03
N GLN A 64 4.27 -2.39 3.56
CA GLN A 64 5.71 -2.26 3.76
C GLN A 64 6.47 -2.74 2.52
N GLY A 65 7.38 -1.90 2.06
CA GLY A 65 8.36 -2.27 1.04
C GLY A 65 9.35 -3.32 1.51
N LEU A 66 10.05 -3.96 0.60
CA LEU A 66 11.02 -5.05 0.79
C LEU A 66 10.44 -6.33 1.41
N SER A 67 9.54 -6.23 2.38
CA SER A 67 8.90 -7.39 3.01
C SER A 67 7.71 -7.92 2.21
N GLY A 68 7.19 -7.13 1.27
CA GLY A 68 6.06 -7.51 0.45
C GLY A 68 4.69 -7.45 1.15
N TYR A 69 4.59 -6.86 2.34
CA TYR A 69 3.30 -6.72 3.02
C TYR A 69 2.42 -5.71 2.28
N MET A 70 1.21 -6.16 1.94
CA MET A 70 0.19 -5.40 1.25
C MET A 70 -1.10 -5.45 2.04
N VAL A 71 -1.98 -4.47 1.83
CA VAL A 71 -3.30 -4.46 2.45
C VAL A 71 -4.35 -4.77 1.40
N LYS A 72 -5.14 -5.80 1.68
CA LYS A 72 -6.28 -6.17 0.86
C LYS A 72 -7.53 -5.48 1.37
N MET A 73 -8.28 -4.88 0.45
CA MET A 73 -9.58 -4.30 0.68
C MET A 73 -10.60 -4.92 -0.26
N VAL A 74 -11.80 -5.15 0.25
CA VAL A 74 -12.92 -5.61 -0.57
C VAL A 74 -13.94 -4.49 -0.65
N LEU A 75 -14.14 -3.96 -1.85
CA LEU A 75 -15.19 -2.97 -2.09
C LEU A 75 -16.56 -3.62 -1.95
N PRO A 76 -17.51 -2.95 -1.28
CA PRO A 76 -18.88 -3.44 -1.22
C PRO A 76 -19.50 -3.49 -2.61
N GLU A 77 -20.54 -4.26 -2.74
CA GLU A 77 -21.34 -4.27 -3.94
C GLU A 77 -22.01 -2.90 -4.13
N PRO A 78 -21.86 -2.30 -5.30
CA PRO A 78 -22.51 -1.02 -5.57
C PRO A 78 -24.04 -1.16 -5.45
N ASP A 79 -24.68 -0.24 -4.71
CA ASP A 79 -26.14 -0.16 -4.63
C ASP A 79 -26.70 0.47 -5.91
N VAL A 80 -26.71 -0.31 -6.98
CA VAL A 80 -27.26 0.07 -8.30
C VAL A 80 -28.63 -0.55 -8.57
N GLN A 81 -29.30 -1.02 -7.54
CA GLN A 81 -30.61 -1.69 -7.70
C GLN A 81 -31.72 -0.76 -8.23
N SER A 82 -31.49 0.55 -8.30
CA SER A 82 -32.41 1.43 -8.99
C SER A 82 -31.77 2.00 -10.27
N THR A 83 -32.47 1.88 -11.37
CA THR A 83 -32.14 2.49 -12.69
C THR A 83 -31.93 4.01 -12.64
N TYR A 84 -32.25 4.62 -11.51
CA TYR A 84 -32.24 6.07 -11.29
C TYR A 84 -31.07 6.59 -10.44
N LYS A 85 -30.15 5.70 -10.01
CA LYS A 85 -28.98 6.09 -9.22
C LYS A 85 -27.71 6.00 -10.04
N THR A 86 -26.95 7.09 -10.08
CA THR A 86 -25.61 7.12 -10.69
C THR A 86 -24.58 7.49 -9.63
N VAL A 87 -23.48 6.78 -9.58
CA VAL A 87 -22.33 7.15 -8.76
C VAL A 87 -21.74 8.44 -9.30
N VAL A 88 -21.69 9.49 -8.50
CA VAL A 88 -21.09 10.78 -8.85
C VAL A 88 -19.66 10.86 -8.37
N LYS A 89 -19.40 10.32 -7.18
CA LYS A 89 -18.08 10.31 -6.56
C LYS A 89 -17.92 9.09 -5.68
N ALA A 90 -16.72 8.49 -5.72
CA ALA A 90 -16.33 7.43 -4.80
C ALA A 90 -14.89 7.64 -4.34
N GLU A 91 -14.68 7.73 -3.04
CA GLU A 91 -13.38 7.97 -2.43
C GLU A 91 -13.11 6.95 -1.32
N ILE A 92 -11.88 6.46 -1.27
CA ILE A 92 -11.38 5.72 -0.11
C ILE A 92 -10.49 6.65 0.71
N GLU A 93 -10.75 6.72 2.00
CA GLU A 93 -9.92 7.43 2.96
C GLU A 93 -9.25 6.43 3.91
N ILE A 94 -7.94 6.56 4.06
CA ILE A 94 -7.13 5.74 4.96
C ILE A 94 -6.35 6.65 5.89
N LYS A 95 -6.48 6.43 7.19
CA LYS A 95 -5.71 7.15 8.22
C LYS A 95 -4.48 6.33 8.61
N PRO A 96 -3.28 6.84 8.35
CA PRO A 96 -2.08 6.20 8.86
C PRO A 96 -1.97 6.38 10.37
N ARG A 97 -1.40 5.41 11.05
CA ARG A 97 -1.03 5.57 12.46
C ARG A 97 0.16 6.50 12.56
N VAL A 98 0.08 7.52 13.41
CA VAL A 98 1.22 8.39 13.69
C VAL A 98 2.38 7.55 14.23
N TRP A 99 3.52 7.62 13.55
CA TRP A 99 4.73 6.89 13.93
C TRP A 99 5.67 7.81 14.71
N ALA A 100 6.09 7.36 15.87
CA ALA A 100 6.97 8.14 16.73
C ALA A 100 8.43 8.22 16.23
N SER A 101 8.80 7.43 15.20
CA SER A 101 10.15 7.44 14.67
C SER A 101 10.27 8.36 13.45
N PRO A 102 11.09 9.40 13.51
CA PRO A 102 11.31 10.31 12.39
C PRO A 102 12.08 9.66 11.22
N GLU A 103 12.59 8.45 11.41
CA GLU A 103 13.48 7.79 10.44
C GLU A 103 12.73 7.14 9.28
N VAL A 104 11.43 6.88 9.43
CA VAL A 104 10.62 6.25 8.41
C VAL A 104 9.53 7.22 7.95
N ALA A 105 9.76 7.86 6.82
CA ALA A 105 8.76 8.72 6.22
C ALA A 105 7.58 7.90 5.67
N TYR A 106 6.39 8.47 5.75
CA TYR A 106 5.23 7.93 5.05
C TYR A 106 5.47 7.98 3.53
N PRO A 107 5.07 6.96 2.78
CA PRO A 107 5.12 7.03 1.33
C PRO A 107 4.28 8.21 0.82
N SER A 108 4.78 8.95 -0.15
CA SER A 108 4.03 10.08 -0.74
C SER A 108 2.79 9.61 -1.47
N THR A 109 2.82 8.39 -1.98
CA THR A 109 1.71 7.75 -2.69
C THR A 109 1.62 6.27 -2.35
N ILE A 110 0.42 5.72 -2.47
CA ILE A 110 0.12 4.29 -2.38
C ILE A 110 -0.48 3.84 -3.71
N SER A 111 0.05 2.77 -4.27
CA SER A 111 -0.46 2.17 -5.51
C SER A 111 -1.62 1.23 -5.24
N VAL A 112 -2.56 1.15 -6.20
CA VAL A 112 -3.74 0.29 -6.12
C VAL A 112 -3.75 -0.70 -7.27
N TYR A 113 -3.85 -1.97 -6.92
CA TYR A 113 -4.01 -3.08 -7.85
C TYR A 113 -5.31 -3.81 -7.56
N TYR A 114 -5.88 -4.47 -8.56
CA TYR A 114 -6.96 -5.42 -8.31
C TYR A 114 -6.41 -6.85 -8.27
N THR A 115 -7.06 -7.69 -7.46
CA THR A 115 -6.58 -9.03 -7.14
C THR A 115 -7.73 -10.04 -7.13
N ASN A 116 -7.39 -11.30 -6.99
CA ASN A 116 -8.32 -12.40 -6.85
C ASN A 116 -8.31 -12.98 -5.42
N LYS A 117 -9.01 -14.09 -5.21
CA LYS A 117 -9.13 -14.76 -3.91
C LYS A 117 -7.83 -15.32 -3.36
N ILE A 118 -6.83 -15.55 -4.21
CA ILE A 118 -5.51 -16.03 -3.81
C ILE A 118 -4.47 -14.93 -3.78
N ASN A 119 -4.89 -13.66 -3.73
CA ASN A 119 -4.05 -12.47 -3.63
C ASN A 119 -3.08 -12.27 -4.81
N GLU A 120 -3.38 -12.89 -5.96
CA GLU A 120 -2.60 -12.67 -7.17
C GLU A 120 -2.95 -11.33 -7.78
N ILE A 121 -1.94 -10.49 -8.04
CA ILE A 121 -2.12 -9.21 -8.74
C ILE A 121 -2.55 -9.50 -10.17
N LYS A 122 -3.77 -9.08 -10.53
CA LYS A 122 -4.34 -9.24 -11.87
C LYS A 122 -4.11 -8.03 -12.75
N GLY A 123 -3.94 -6.87 -12.16
CA GLY A 123 -3.62 -5.64 -12.89
C GLY A 123 -3.69 -4.40 -12.02
N VAL A 124 -3.35 -3.28 -12.62
CA VAL A 124 -3.43 -1.96 -12.01
C VAL A 124 -4.87 -1.46 -12.08
N ALA A 125 -5.37 -0.83 -11.04
CA ALA A 125 -6.62 -0.11 -11.10
C ALA A 125 -6.42 1.25 -11.79
N TYR A 126 -7.20 1.52 -12.83
CA TYR A 126 -7.11 2.74 -13.64
C TYR A 126 -8.38 3.58 -13.51
N ASN A 127 -8.22 4.89 -13.66
CA ASN A 127 -9.33 5.82 -13.88
C ASN A 127 -9.73 5.87 -15.37
N SER A 128 -10.75 6.66 -15.71
CA SER A 128 -11.26 6.81 -17.08
C SER A 128 -10.26 7.41 -18.07
N THR A 129 -9.27 8.14 -17.59
CA THR A 129 -8.18 8.70 -18.40
C THR A 129 -6.98 7.77 -18.55
N ASN A 130 -7.15 6.51 -18.15
CA ASN A 130 -6.12 5.47 -18.18
C ASN A 130 -4.87 5.80 -17.33
N ASN A 131 -5.05 6.57 -16.26
CA ASN A 131 -4.03 6.80 -15.27
C ASN A 131 -4.20 5.83 -14.10
N PRO A 132 -3.11 5.26 -13.56
CA PRO A 132 -3.17 4.43 -12.37
C PRO A 132 -3.79 5.18 -11.19
N ILE A 133 -4.71 4.52 -10.50
CA ILE A 133 -5.26 5.04 -9.25
C ILE A 133 -4.18 4.94 -8.17
N THR A 134 -3.93 6.06 -7.51
CA THR A 134 -2.98 6.15 -6.40
C THR A 134 -3.60 6.91 -5.24
N GLY A 135 -3.27 6.49 -4.03
CA GLY A 135 -3.60 7.22 -2.81
C GLY A 135 -2.59 8.35 -2.60
N ARG A 136 -3.08 9.57 -2.53
CA ARG A 136 -2.28 10.75 -2.25
C ARG A 136 -2.27 11.05 -0.76
N TYR A 137 -1.09 11.21 -0.18
CA TYR A 137 -0.95 11.66 1.20
C TYR A 137 -1.33 13.13 1.35
N VAL A 138 -2.26 13.40 2.27
CA VAL A 138 -2.70 14.74 2.64
C VAL A 138 -2.27 14.97 4.09
N LYS A 139 -1.28 15.83 4.24
CA LYS A 139 -0.77 16.24 5.55
C LYS A 139 -1.62 17.36 6.12
N THR A 140 -1.95 17.26 7.38
CA THR A 140 -2.62 18.33 8.15
C THR A 140 -1.67 18.93 9.18
N GLU A 141 -1.99 20.11 9.69
CA GLU A 141 -1.13 20.82 10.65
C GLU A 141 -0.92 20.02 11.96
N ASN A 142 -1.92 19.24 12.35
CA ASN A 142 -1.92 18.51 13.63
C ASN A 142 -1.47 17.05 13.50
N ASN A 143 -1.11 16.56 12.32
CA ASN A 143 -0.77 15.15 12.00
C ASN A 143 -1.84 14.10 12.40
N GLU A 144 -2.82 14.45 13.24
CA GLU A 144 -3.87 13.53 13.69
C GLU A 144 -4.92 13.25 12.62
N GLU A 145 -5.04 14.17 11.68
CA GLU A 145 -5.96 14.08 10.54
C GLU A 145 -5.25 13.74 9.23
N ASP A 146 -3.97 13.44 9.30
CA ASP A 146 -3.20 12.99 8.13
C ASP A 146 -3.86 11.76 7.52
N ARG A 147 -4.01 11.76 6.20
CA ARG A 147 -4.73 10.71 5.49
C ARG A 147 -4.25 10.50 4.07
N TYR A 148 -4.52 9.31 3.56
CA TYR A 148 -4.46 9.03 2.14
C TYR A 148 -5.86 9.07 1.55
N ILE A 149 -6.00 9.76 0.42
CA ILE A 149 -7.24 9.84 -0.33
C ILE A 149 -7.03 9.19 -1.68
N PHE A 150 -7.90 8.25 -2.01
CA PHE A 150 -7.94 7.56 -3.29
C PHE A 150 -9.25 7.94 -3.99
N ASP A 151 -9.16 8.63 -5.10
CA ASP A 151 -10.32 8.82 -5.98
C ASP A 151 -10.47 7.57 -6.84
N ILE A 152 -11.51 6.81 -6.56
CA ILE A 152 -11.85 5.58 -7.27
C ILE A 152 -13.15 5.73 -8.06
N THR A 153 -13.61 6.96 -8.32
CA THR A 153 -14.92 7.24 -8.92
C THR A 153 -15.15 6.47 -10.21
N ASP A 154 -14.25 6.63 -11.16
CA ASP A 154 -14.37 5.99 -12.48
C ASP A 154 -14.28 4.47 -12.39
N TYR A 155 -13.38 3.99 -11.56
CA TYR A 155 -13.23 2.56 -11.31
C TYR A 155 -14.49 1.96 -10.69
N TYR A 156 -15.03 2.62 -9.67
CA TYR A 156 -16.23 2.18 -8.97
C TYR A 156 -17.46 2.24 -9.88
N GLN A 157 -17.58 3.26 -10.73
CA GLN A 157 -18.61 3.33 -11.77
C GLN A 157 -18.49 2.17 -12.76
N THR A 158 -17.27 1.85 -13.19
CA THR A 158 -17.02 0.76 -14.14
C THR A 158 -17.41 -0.59 -13.56
N ILE A 159 -16.97 -0.91 -12.34
CA ILE A 159 -17.34 -2.18 -11.70
C ILE A 159 -18.83 -2.27 -11.38
N SER A 160 -19.49 -1.13 -11.15
CA SER A 160 -20.93 -1.12 -10.90
C SER A 160 -21.77 -1.42 -12.15
N ARG A 161 -21.24 -1.08 -13.34
CA ARG A 161 -21.96 -1.26 -14.61
C ARG A 161 -21.67 -2.58 -15.32
N TYR A 162 -20.45 -3.09 -15.19
CA TYR A 162 -19.95 -4.09 -16.12
C TYR A 162 -19.41 -5.36 -15.45
N SER A 163 -19.39 -5.44 -14.14
CA SER A 163 -18.68 -6.54 -13.49
C SER A 163 -19.54 -7.39 -12.58
N ASP A 164 -19.84 -8.59 -13.07
CA ASP A 164 -20.30 -9.69 -12.22
C ASP A 164 -19.15 -10.36 -11.45
N SER A 165 -17.90 -10.01 -11.78
CA SER A 165 -16.72 -10.60 -11.16
C SER A 165 -16.45 -9.96 -9.80
N LYS A 166 -16.46 -10.82 -8.77
CA LYS A 166 -16.07 -10.43 -7.41
C LYS A 166 -14.58 -10.05 -7.31
N ASP A 167 -13.76 -10.48 -8.26
CA ASP A 167 -12.31 -10.26 -8.22
C ASP A 167 -11.95 -8.79 -8.41
N VAL A 168 -12.62 -8.08 -9.32
CA VAL A 168 -12.35 -6.64 -9.53
C VAL A 168 -12.74 -5.76 -8.35
N ARG A 169 -13.48 -6.28 -7.40
CA ARG A 169 -13.80 -5.58 -6.14
C ARG A 169 -12.75 -5.79 -5.05
N GLN A 170 -11.78 -6.67 -5.27
CA GLN A 170 -10.70 -6.94 -4.34
C GLN A 170 -9.50 -6.09 -4.74
N LEU A 171 -9.16 -5.11 -3.92
CA LEU A 171 -8.03 -4.21 -4.14
C LEU A 171 -6.86 -4.58 -3.23
N LEU A 172 -5.65 -4.47 -3.77
CA LEU A 172 -4.40 -4.52 -3.03
C LEU A 172 -3.76 -3.14 -3.00
N LEU A 173 -3.47 -2.66 -1.81
CA LEU A 173 -2.72 -1.44 -1.56
C LEU A 173 -1.27 -1.78 -1.33
N THR A 174 -0.38 -1.12 -2.04
CA THR A 174 1.05 -1.36 -1.94
C THR A 174 1.86 -0.08 -2.10
N ILE A 175 3.10 -0.11 -1.65
CA ILE A 175 4.05 0.98 -1.83
C ILE A 175 4.60 0.91 -3.26
N PRO A 176 4.71 2.04 -3.98
CA PRO A 176 5.44 2.08 -5.24
C PRO A 176 6.85 1.52 -5.08
N ASN A 177 7.32 0.77 -6.07
CA ASN A 177 8.64 0.13 -6.04
C ASN A 177 8.83 -0.80 -4.82
N LEU A 178 7.85 -1.68 -4.58
CA LEU A 178 7.78 -2.58 -3.43
C LEU A 178 9.09 -3.31 -3.13
N THR A 179 9.83 -3.70 -4.17
CA THR A 179 11.08 -4.48 -4.05
C THR A 179 12.32 -3.64 -3.69
N SER A 180 12.24 -2.33 -3.76
CA SER A 180 13.37 -1.41 -3.52
C SER A 180 13.07 -0.29 -2.52
N SER A 181 11.84 -0.20 -2.04
CA SER A 181 11.41 0.83 -1.10
C SER A 181 11.52 0.35 0.35
N PHE A 182 12.06 1.19 1.22
CA PHE A 182 12.05 0.98 2.67
C PHE A 182 10.84 1.61 3.36
N ASN A 183 9.97 2.27 2.59
CA ASN A 183 8.81 2.94 3.14
C ASN A 183 7.83 1.96 3.79
N ARG A 184 7.13 2.46 4.79
CA ARG A 184 6.12 1.71 5.52
C ARG A 184 4.96 2.61 5.91
N MET A 185 3.75 2.07 5.88
CA MET A 185 2.57 2.68 6.42
C MET A 185 1.84 1.68 7.30
N ILE A 186 1.49 2.09 8.51
CA ILE A 186 0.59 1.36 9.39
C ILE A 186 -0.76 2.06 9.34
N ILE A 187 -1.81 1.29 9.13
CA ILE A 187 -3.20 1.75 9.12
C ILE A 187 -3.77 1.50 10.51
N LYS A 188 -4.30 2.53 11.15
CA LYS A 188 -4.85 2.49 12.50
C LYS A 188 -6.34 2.18 12.50
N ASP A 189 -7.08 2.80 11.59
CA ASP A 189 -8.52 2.73 11.55
C ASP A 189 -8.99 1.98 10.31
N VAL A 190 -10.16 1.38 10.37
CA VAL A 190 -10.75 0.74 9.19
C VAL A 190 -10.89 1.78 8.07
N PRO A 191 -10.40 1.49 6.85
CA PRO A 191 -10.57 2.37 5.72
C PRO A 191 -12.04 2.74 5.48
N VAL A 192 -12.30 3.99 5.16
CA VAL A 192 -13.65 4.51 4.91
C VAL A 192 -13.87 4.67 3.41
N LEU A 193 -14.89 4.01 2.88
CA LEU A 193 -15.38 4.26 1.53
C LEU A 193 -16.56 5.23 1.61
N ARG A 194 -16.44 6.37 0.89
CA ARG A 194 -17.53 7.33 0.70
C ARG A 194 -17.99 7.27 -0.74
N VAL A 195 -19.28 6.96 -0.94
CA VAL A 195 -19.90 6.92 -2.25
C VAL A 195 -21.04 7.92 -2.29
N TYR A 196 -21.01 8.81 -3.25
CA TYR A 196 -22.04 9.82 -3.49
C TYR A 196 -22.85 9.42 -4.73
N TYR A 197 -24.14 9.42 -4.60
CA TYR A 197 -25.08 9.08 -5.67
C TYR A 197 -25.91 10.29 -6.08
N ALA A 198 -26.10 10.48 -7.37
CA ALA A 198 -27.19 11.29 -7.90
C ALA A 198 -28.41 10.39 -8.12
N SER A 199 -29.58 10.87 -7.72
CA SER A 199 -30.87 10.24 -8.05
C SER A 199 -31.72 11.18 -8.87
N TYR A 200 -32.29 10.67 -9.95
CA TYR A 200 -33.34 11.38 -10.68
C TYR A 200 -34.68 11.08 -10.01
N LYS A 201 -35.40 12.13 -9.60
CA LYS A 201 -36.81 12.01 -9.25
C LYS A 201 -37.59 12.34 -10.52
N ASP A 202 -38.44 11.42 -10.96
CA ASP A 202 -39.50 11.73 -11.91
C ASP A 202 -40.53 12.67 -11.28
#